data_19c8816093e303989bba07b46b3fcefe
#
_entry.id   19c8816093e303989bba07b46b3fcefe
#
_cell.length_a   1.000
_cell.length_b   1.000
_cell.length_c   1.000
_cell.angle_alpha   90.00
_cell.angle_beta   90.00
_cell.angle_gamma   90.00
#
_symmetry.space_group_name_H-M   'P 1'
#
loop_
_entity.id
_entity.type
_entity.pdbx_description
1 polymer ?
#
loop_
_entity_poly.entity_id
_entity_poly.type
_entity_poly.pdbx_seq_one_letter_code
_entity_poly.pdbx_strand_id
1 'polypeptide(L)'
;MSDAASKLAPTGRLRVAVYAVDLLRRTALSRVVAEAGHIVVGAQDAADVVLADGDCLPGETRPVITLGGADYDLSGVLSRQASASQIDVAIRAVSAGLIVRSPDATDAGFGAMRETDRHALLTPRELEVLAALSEGMTNKAIARRLNISLHTVKFHVESVFRKLGARTRTEAVAKGFERGRYETITL
;
A
#
# COMPACT_ATOMS: atom_id res chain seq x y z
N MET A 1 -30.19 -21.35 -14.38
CA MET A 1 -30.46 -20.16 -13.54
C MET A 1 -30.27 -20.57 -12.09
N SER A 2 -29.57 -19.79 -11.34
CA SER A 2 -29.32 -19.90 -9.89
C SER A 2 -28.21 -20.86 -9.46
N ASP A 3 -26.98 -20.32 -9.40
CA ASP A 3 -26.03 -20.75 -8.38
C ASP A 3 -24.98 -19.65 -8.09
N ALA A 4 -25.42 -18.42 -7.87
CA ALA A 4 -24.55 -17.28 -7.57
C ALA A 4 -24.75 -16.69 -6.18
N ALA A 5 -25.54 -17.31 -5.31
CA ALA A 5 -26.00 -16.71 -4.04
C ALA A 5 -25.48 -17.42 -2.77
N SER A 6 -24.50 -18.33 -2.86
CA SER A 6 -24.07 -19.09 -1.66
C SER A 6 -22.58 -18.94 -1.33
N LYS A 7 -22.00 -17.74 -1.54
CA LYS A 7 -20.66 -17.45 -1.05
C LYS A 7 -20.69 -16.36 0.02
N LEU A 8 -21.64 -16.50 0.96
CA LEU A 8 -21.63 -15.68 2.18
C LEU A 8 -20.48 -16.15 3.07
N ALA A 9 -19.71 -15.18 3.53
CA ALA A 9 -18.57 -15.19 4.45
C ALA A 9 -18.19 -16.58 5.03
N PRO A 10 -16.95 -17.04 4.81
CA PRO A 10 -16.47 -18.26 5.44
C PRO A 10 -16.48 -18.08 6.97
N THR A 11 -17.43 -18.75 7.64
CA THR A 11 -17.55 -18.81 9.10
C THR A 11 -16.44 -19.70 9.71
N GLY A 12 -15.46 -20.12 8.91
CA GLY A 12 -14.40 -21.04 9.28
C GLY A 12 -13.09 -20.35 9.63
N ARG A 13 -12.15 -21.15 10.13
CA ARG A 13 -10.75 -20.76 10.32
C ARG A 13 -10.09 -20.55 8.96
N LEU A 14 -9.55 -19.36 8.72
CA LEU A 14 -8.82 -19.03 7.51
C LEU A 14 -7.31 -19.22 7.74
N ARG A 15 -6.61 -19.59 6.69
CA ARG A 15 -5.15 -19.71 6.67
C ARG A 15 -4.56 -18.36 6.32
N VAL A 16 -3.76 -17.78 7.21
CA VAL A 16 -3.20 -16.45 7.05
C VAL A 16 -1.69 -16.51 7.10
N ALA A 17 -1.02 -16.07 6.04
CA ALA A 17 0.42 -15.87 6.04
C ALA A 17 0.73 -14.46 6.56
N VAL A 18 1.66 -14.33 7.51
CA VAL A 18 2.02 -13.04 8.12
C VAL A 18 3.43 -12.64 7.71
N TYR A 19 3.54 -11.44 7.13
CA TYR A 19 4.81 -10.84 6.73
C TYR A 19 5.06 -9.56 7.49
N ALA A 20 6.23 -9.45 8.08
CA ALA A 20 6.78 -8.21 8.63
C ALA A 20 8.30 -8.31 8.62
N VAL A 21 8.98 -7.20 8.36
CA VAL A 21 10.45 -7.12 8.39
C VAL A 21 10.94 -7.28 9.82
N ASP A 22 10.24 -6.67 10.77
CA ASP A 22 10.53 -6.79 12.20
C ASP A 22 9.96 -8.11 12.75
N LEU A 23 10.83 -8.92 13.38
CA LEU A 23 10.47 -10.21 13.97
C LEU A 23 9.46 -10.07 15.13
N LEU A 24 9.61 -9.04 15.97
CA LEU A 24 8.69 -8.79 17.08
C LEU A 24 7.31 -8.43 16.56
N ARG A 25 7.27 -7.58 15.54
CA ARG A 25 6.03 -7.18 14.88
C ARG A 25 5.35 -8.38 14.22
N ARG A 26 6.11 -9.23 13.52
CA ARG A 26 5.59 -10.47 12.94
C ARG A 26 5.01 -11.40 13.98
N THR A 27 5.70 -11.58 15.10
CA THR A 27 5.22 -12.42 16.22
C THR A 27 3.93 -11.86 16.81
N ALA A 28 3.87 -10.54 17.05
CA ALA A 28 2.68 -9.89 17.56
C ALA A 28 1.48 -10.02 16.63
N LEU A 29 1.66 -9.82 15.32
CA LEU A 29 0.60 -9.98 14.32
C LEU A 29 0.14 -11.44 14.21
N SER A 30 1.08 -12.39 14.24
CA SER A 30 0.76 -13.82 14.22
C SER A 30 -0.10 -14.21 15.44
N ARG A 31 0.20 -13.63 16.60
CA ARG A 31 -0.59 -13.83 17.80
C ARG A 31 -2.00 -13.27 17.65
N VAL A 32 -2.14 -12.04 17.15
CA VAL A 32 -3.45 -11.42 16.87
C VAL A 32 -4.29 -12.29 15.93
N VAL A 33 -3.70 -12.79 14.86
CA VAL A 33 -4.36 -13.67 13.89
C VAL A 33 -4.82 -14.98 14.55
N ALA A 34 -3.98 -15.60 15.37
CA ALA A 34 -4.30 -16.83 16.08
C ALA A 34 -5.41 -16.63 17.14
N GLU A 35 -5.34 -15.52 17.91
CA GLU A 35 -6.37 -15.17 18.92
C GLU A 35 -7.73 -14.86 18.25
N ALA A 36 -7.74 -14.36 17.01
CA ALA A 36 -8.96 -14.20 16.21
C ALA A 36 -9.53 -15.53 15.67
N GLY A 37 -8.88 -16.66 15.97
CA GLY A 37 -9.33 -17.99 15.59
C GLY A 37 -8.88 -18.46 14.21
N HIS A 38 -7.97 -17.74 13.55
CA HIS A 38 -7.40 -18.13 12.27
C HIS A 38 -6.14 -19.02 12.44
N ILE A 39 -5.68 -19.61 11.34
CA ILE A 39 -4.50 -20.47 11.30
C ILE A 39 -3.36 -19.68 10.69
N VAL A 40 -2.34 -19.40 11.48
CA VAL A 40 -1.10 -18.81 10.95
C VAL A 40 -0.31 -19.86 10.19
N VAL A 41 0.06 -19.57 8.95
CA VAL A 41 0.82 -20.46 8.08
C VAL A 41 2.13 -19.81 7.65
N GLY A 42 3.07 -20.63 7.19
CA GLY A 42 4.35 -20.14 6.69
C GLY A 42 4.19 -19.37 5.38
N ALA A 43 5.22 -18.58 5.04
CA ALA A 43 5.25 -17.76 3.85
C ALA A 43 5.05 -18.54 2.54
N GLN A 44 5.57 -19.76 2.49
CA GLN A 44 5.52 -20.65 1.32
C GLN A 44 4.29 -21.57 1.32
N ASP A 45 3.52 -21.58 2.39
CA ASP A 45 2.35 -22.42 2.50
C ASP A 45 1.15 -21.82 1.78
N ALA A 46 0.19 -22.66 1.42
CA ALA A 46 -1.08 -22.18 0.90
C ALA A 46 -1.81 -21.35 1.96
N ALA A 47 -2.10 -20.11 1.66
CA ALA A 47 -2.82 -19.19 2.51
C ALA A 47 -4.02 -18.59 1.76
N ASP A 48 -5.12 -18.37 2.50
CA ASP A 48 -6.32 -17.73 1.96
C ASP A 48 -6.13 -16.21 1.87
N VAL A 49 -5.34 -15.64 2.79
CA VAL A 49 -5.03 -14.20 2.87
C VAL A 49 -3.60 -14.01 3.35
N VAL A 50 -2.97 -12.97 2.86
CA VAL A 50 -1.68 -12.48 3.32
C VAL A 50 -1.88 -11.21 4.14
N LEU A 51 -1.32 -11.15 5.35
CA LEU A 51 -1.26 -9.96 6.20
C LEU A 51 0.17 -9.43 6.20
N ALA A 52 0.41 -8.24 5.67
CA ALA A 52 1.72 -7.60 5.58
C ALA A 52 1.79 -6.34 6.43
N ASP A 53 2.89 -6.13 7.16
CA ASP A 53 3.19 -4.87 7.85
C ASP A 53 4.06 -4.00 6.95
N GLY A 54 3.47 -2.93 6.40
CA GLY A 54 4.11 -2.05 5.43
C GLY A 54 3.89 -2.46 3.97
N ASP A 55 4.87 -2.19 3.13
CA ASP A 55 4.76 -2.41 1.70
C ASP A 55 4.67 -3.90 1.36
N CYS A 56 3.85 -4.20 0.35
CA CYS A 56 3.60 -5.56 -0.08
C CYS A 56 4.81 -6.16 -0.81
N LEU A 57 4.94 -7.48 -0.68
CA LEU A 57 5.95 -8.26 -1.40
C LEU A 57 5.67 -8.26 -2.91
N PRO A 58 6.63 -7.90 -3.76
CA PRO A 58 6.45 -7.95 -5.19
C PRO A 58 6.15 -9.38 -5.66
N GLY A 59 5.15 -9.52 -6.54
CA GLY A 59 4.77 -10.81 -7.15
C GLY A 59 3.78 -11.64 -6.34
N GLU A 60 3.21 -11.12 -5.24
CA GLU A 60 2.16 -11.81 -4.50
C GLU A 60 0.85 -11.84 -5.30
N THR A 61 0.31 -13.04 -5.49
CA THR A 61 -0.94 -13.28 -6.24
C THR A 61 -2.14 -13.56 -5.34
N ARG A 62 -1.90 -13.86 -4.07
CA ARG A 62 -2.94 -14.11 -3.07
C ARG A 62 -3.58 -12.78 -2.61
N PRO A 63 -4.80 -12.79 -2.09
CA PRO A 63 -5.41 -11.60 -1.49
C PRO A 63 -4.54 -11.04 -0.35
N VAL A 64 -4.18 -9.76 -0.43
CA VAL A 64 -3.27 -9.11 0.53
C VAL A 64 -4.00 -8.05 1.33
N ILE A 65 -3.73 -8.02 2.62
CA ILE A 65 -4.05 -6.93 3.54
C ILE A 65 -2.73 -6.31 3.99
N THR A 66 -2.54 -5.01 3.79
CA THR A 66 -1.39 -4.28 4.31
C THR A 66 -1.77 -3.41 5.51
N LEU A 67 -0.86 -3.31 6.48
CA LEU A 67 -0.95 -2.41 7.62
C LEU A 67 -0.03 -1.21 7.41
N GLY A 68 -0.61 -0.03 7.21
CA GLY A 68 0.14 1.21 6.98
C GLY A 68 0.81 1.31 5.62
N GLY A 69 0.55 0.39 4.71
CA GLY A 69 0.95 0.49 3.31
C GLY A 69 0.03 1.43 2.54
N ALA A 70 0.52 1.94 1.44
CA ALA A 70 -0.19 2.90 0.60
C ALA A 70 -0.53 2.34 -0.79
N ASP A 71 -0.49 1.02 -0.96
CA ASP A 71 -0.81 0.36 -2.23
C ASP A 71 -2.31 0.13 -2.35
N TYR A 72 -2.95 0.92 -3.21
CA TYR A 72 -4.41 0.91 -3.43
C TYR A 72 -4.91 -0.27 -4.29
N ASP A 73 -4.03 -1.07 -4.89
CA ASP A 73 -4.42 -2.27 -5.64
C ASP A 73 -4.61 -3.50 -4.75
N LEU A 74 -4.19 -3.43 -3.51
CA LEU A 74 -4.33 -4.54 -2.58
C LEU A 74 -5.79 -4.74 -2.18
N SER A 75 -6.15 -5.97 -1.88
CA SER A 75 -7.50 -6.32 -1.42
C SER A 75 -7.85 -5.67 -0.09
N GLY A 76 -6.86 -5.36 0.74
CA GLY A 76 -7.06 -4.70 2.03
C GLY A 76 -5.97 -3.67 2.34
N VAL A 77 -6.37 -2.49 2.83
CA VAL A 77 -5.46 -1.49 3.40
C VAL A 77 -6.02 -1.01 4.73
N LEU A 78 -5.28 -1.25 5.79
CA LEU A 78 -5.64 -0.86 7.15
C LEU A 78 -4.62 0.12 7.72
N SER A 79 -5.03 0.87 8.72
CA SER A 79 -4.10 1.65 9.54
C SER A 79 -3.04 0.74 10.17
N ARG A 80 -1.82 1.25 10.32
CA ARG A 80 -0.77 0.54 11.07
C ARG A 80 -1.15 0.27 12.53
N GLN A 81 -2.09 1.03 13.05
CA GLN A 81 -2.64 0.93 14.40
C GLN A 81 -3.98 0.17 14.44
N ALA A 82 -4.33 -0.55 13.36
CA ALA A 82 -5.57 -1.31 13.32
C ALA A 82 -5.69 -2.26 14.52
N SER A 83 -6.86 -2.29 15.13
CA SER A 83 -7.16 -3.18 16.25
C SER A 83 -7.25 -4.63 15.79
N ALA A 84 -7.13 -5.57 16.73
CA ALA A 84 -7.28 -7.00 16.46
C ALA A 84 -8.64 -7.32 15.80
N SER A 85 -9.72 -6.66 16.22
CA SER A 85 -11.05 -6.84 15.61
C SER A 85 -11.11 -6.30 14.18
N GLN A 86 -10.46 -5.18 13.87
CA GLN A 86 -10.40 -4.66 12.50
C GLN A 86 -9.60 -5.59 11.58
N ILE A 87 -8.53 -6.19 12.09
CA ILE A 87 -7.72 -7.17 11.35
C ILE A 87 -8.54 -8.43 11.07
N ASP A 88 -9.28 -8.97 12.06
CA ASP A 88 -10.17 -10.14 11.88
C ASP A 88 -11.24 -9.88 10.81
N VAL A 89 -11.96 -8.77 10.93
CA VAL A 89 -13.00 -8.39 9.97
C VAL A 89 -12.41 -8.24 8.55
N ALA A 90 -11.25 -7.61 8.43
CA ALA A 90 -10.59 -7.45 7.13
C ALA A 90 -10.17 -8.79 6.53
N ILE A 91 -9.61 -9.73 7.32
CA ILE A 91 -9.23 -11.07 6.87
C ILE A 91 -10.46 -11.79 6.29
N ARG A 92 -11.59 -11.78 7.00
CA ARG A 92 -12.85 -12.41 6.54
C ARG A 92 -13.40 -11.77 5.28
N ALA A 93 -13.42 -10.43 5.24
CA ALA A 93 -13.94 -9.69 4.09
C ALA A 93 -13.08 -9.91 2.83
N VAL A 94 -11.76 -9.82 2.97
CA VAL A 94 -10.82 -10.01 1.85
C VAL A 94 -10.83 -11.45 1.35
N SER A 95 -10.94 -12.44 2.24
CA SER A 95 -11.09 -13.85 1.84
C SER A 95 -12.40 -14.12 1.09
N ALA A 96 -13.43 -13.31 1.35
CA ALA A 96 -14.70 -13.35 0.61
C ALA A 96 -14.66 -12.58 -0.73
N GLY A 97 -13.50 -12.01 -1.10
CA GLY A 97 -13.32 -11.24 -2.34
C GLY A 97 -13.74 -9.78 -2.23
N LEU A 98 -13.96 -9.26 -1.02
CA LEU A 98 -14.27 -7.85 -0.80
C LEU A 98 -12.99 -7.02 -0.70
N ILE A 99 -13.11 -5.74 -1.04
CA ILE A 99 -12.04 -4.76 -0.85
C ILE A 99 -12.30 -4.03 0.46
N VAL A 100 -11.26 -3.94 1.32
CA VAL A 100 -11.34 -3.29 2.63
C VAL A 100 -10.40 -2.11 2.69
N ARG A 101 -10.91 -0.97 3.12
CA ARG A 101 -10.11 0.24 3.39
C ARG A 101 -10.45 0.79 4.76
N SER A 102 -9.44 1.01 5.58
CA SER A 102 -9.63 1.78 6.82
C SER A 102 -9.82 3.25 6.49
N PRO A 103 -10.73 3.98 7.16
CA PRO A 103 -10.87 5.44 6.99
C PRO A 103 -9.53 6.17 7.16
N ASP A 104 -8.74 5.78 8.15
CA ASP A 104 -7.42 6.38 8.43
C ASP A 104 -6.37 6.00 7.37
N ALA A 105 -6.58 4.91 6.61
CA ALA A 105 -5.74 4.56 5.48
C ALA A 105 -6.10 5.37 4.22
N THR A 106 -7.36 5.82 4.13
CA THR A 106 -7.86 6.66 3.03
C THR A 106 -7.42 8.12 3.19
N ASP A 107 -7.18 8.58 4.41
CA ASP A 107 -6.67 9.94 4.67
C ASP A 107 -5.23 10.15 4.19
N ALA A 108 -4.50 9.08 3.87
CA ALA A 108 -3.23 9.18 3.14
C ALA A 108 -3.41 9.44 1.63
N GLY A 109 -4.62 9.31 1.07
CA GLY A 109 -4.89 9.36 -0.38
C GLY A 109 -5.85 10.44 -0.87
N PHE A 110 -6.76 10.96 -0.06
CA PHE A 110 -7.72 11.97 -0.51
C PHE A 110 -7.95 13.04 0.58
N GLY A 111 -7.29 14.18 0.45
CA GLY A 111 -7.80 15.45 0.96
C GLY A 111 -7.39 15.94 2.35
N ALA A 112 -6.67 15.19 3.18
CA ALA A 112 -6.08 15.75 4.41
C ALA A 112 -4.57 15.92 4.23
N MET A 113 -4.19 17.04 3.70
CA MET A 113 -2.82 17.55 3.70
C MET A 113 -2.39 17.78 5.15
N ARG A 114 -1.75 16.80 5.79
CA ARG A 114 -0.99 17.10 7.01
C ARG A 114 0.14 18.04 6.62
N GLU A 115 0.29 19.15 7.32
CA GLU A 115 1.38 20.12 7.11
C GLU A 115 2.77 19.44 7.13
N THR A 116 2.89 18.34 7.85
CA THR A 116 4.10 17.49 7.88
C THR A 116 4.44 16.81 6.53
N ASP A 117 3.46 16.54 5.68
CA ASP A 117 3.72 15.90 4.37
C ASP A 117 4.29 16.89 3.33
N ARG A 118 4.06 18.20 3.51
CA ARG A 118 4.63 19.24 2.62
C ARG A 118 6.13 19.42 2.76
N HIS A 119 6.72 18.96 3.86
CA HIS A 119 8.15 19.01 4.12
C HIS A 119 8.83 17.64 4.03
N ALA A 120 8.08 16.57 3.74
CA ALA A 120 8.66 15.25 3.56
C ALA A 120 9.55 15.22 2.31
N LEU A 121 10.79 14.78 2.48
CA LEU A 121 11.73 14.57 1.37
C LEU A 121 11.17 13.49 0.43
N LEU A 122 11.42 13.65 -0.86
CA LEU A 122 11.12 12.61 -1.84
C LEU A 122 12.03 11.40 -1.57
N THR A 123 11.44 10.21 -1.58
CA THR A 123 12.23 8.98 -1.53
C THR A 123 13.06 8.80 -2.79
N PRO A 124 14.13 7.99 -2.79
CA PRO A 124 14.90 7.70 -4.00
C PRO A 124 14.01 7.25 -5.17
N ARG A 125 12.98 6.47 -4.91
CA ARG A 125 12.05 5.98 -5.93
C ARG A 125 11.15 7.08 -6.48
N GLU A 126 10.70 7.99 -5.65
CA GLU A 126 9.93 9.16 -6.07
C GLU A 126 10.77 10.16 -6.87
N LEU A 127 12.06 10.27 -6.56
CA LEU A 127 13.02 11.06 -7.36
C LEU A 127 13.21 10.47 -8.75
N GLU A 128 13.35 9.14 -8.88
CA GLU A 128 13.43 8.47 -10.18
C GLU A 128 12.15 8.69 -11.02
N VAL A 129 10.99 8.62 -10.38
CA VAL A 129 9.71 8.90 -11.02
C VAL A 129 9.62 10.37 -11.43
N LEU A 130 10.00 11.31 -10.58
CA LEU A 130 10.00 12.74 -10.88
C LEU A 130 10.96 13.07 -12.05
N ALA A 131 12.15 12.47 -12.09
CA ALA A 131 13.07 12.59 -13.20
C ALA A 131 12.45 12.10 -14.53
N ALA A 132 11.82 10.94 -14.52
CA ALA A 132 11.11 10.42 -15.70
C ALA A 132 9.91 11.29 -16.09
N LEU A 133 9.22 11.91 -15.13
CA LEU A 133 8.18 12.90 -15.39
C LEU A 133 8.76 14.13 -16.07
N SER A 134 9.90 14.63 -15.67
CA SER A 134 10.55 15.82 -16.28
C SER A 134 11.02 15.56 -17.72
N GLU A 135 11.37 14.31 -18.03
CA GLU A 135 11.68 13.87 -19.41
C GLU A 135 10.41 13.73 -20.31
N GLY A 136 9.23 14.00 -19.78
CA GLY A 136 7.97 13.89 -20.53
C GLY A 136 7.43 12.46 -20.70
N MET A 137 7.98 11.46 -20.01
CA MET A 137 7.61 10.07 -20.18
C MET A 137 6.18 9.80 -19.70
N THR A 138 5.41 9.00 -20.45
CA THR A 138 4.11 8.53 -19.99
C THR A 138 4.26 7.52 -18.83
N ASN A 139 3.22 7.36 -18.00
CA ASN A 139 3.24 6.38 -16.91
C ASN A 139 3.57 4.95 -17.41
N LYS A 140 3.12 4.59 -18.61
CA LYS A 140 3.44 3.30 -19.24
C LYS A 140 4.92 3.18 -19.60
N ALA A 141 5.55 4.27 -20.04
CA ALA A 141 6.98 4.30 -20.33
C ALA A 141 7.81 4.25 -19.04
N ILE A 142 7.38 4.97 -18.00
CA ILE A 142 7.99 4.93 -16.65
C ILE A 142 7.91 3.51 -16.07
N ALA A 143 6.76 2.84 -16.17
CA ALA A 143 6.57 1.47 -15.71
C ALA A 143 7.59 0.51 -16.33
N ARG A 144 7.80 0.62 -17.65
CA ARG A 144 8.80 -0.19 -18.36
C ARG A 144 10.23 0.15 -17.96
N ARG A 145 10.58 1.45 -17.88
CA ARG A 145 11.92 1.91 -17.52
C ARG A 145 12.32 1.47 -16.12
N LEU A 146 11.39 1.57 -15.17
CA LEU A 146 11.63 1.28 -13.77
C LEU A 146 11.32 -0.18 -13.38
N ASN A 147 10.87 -1.00 -14.34
CA ASN A 147 10.48 -2.40 -14.17
C ASN A 147 9.46 -2.61 -13.03
N ILE A 148 8.40 -1.80 -13.05
CA ILE A 148 7.28 -1.87 -12.09
C ILE A 148 5.94 -1.83 -12.82
N SER A 149 4.85 -2.13 -12.12
CA SER A 149 3.52 -2.09 -12.69
C SER A 149 3.12 -0.64 -13.05
N LEU A 150 2.24 -0.48 -14.05
CA LEU A 150 1.65 0.81 -14.38
C LEU A 150 0.93 1.42 -13.17
N HIS A 151 0.36 0.58 -12.34
CA HIS A 151 -0.34 0.99 -11.14
C HIS A 151 0.63 1.54 -10.09
N THR A 152 1.73 0.87 -9.85
CA THR A 152 2.80 1.33 -8.94
C THR A 152 3.34 2.70 -9.37
N VAL A 153 3.47 2.93 -10.70
CA VAL A 153 3.85 4.26 -11.20
C VAL A 153 2.81 5.31 -10.86
N LYS A 154 1.52 5.04 -11.08
CA LYS A 154 0.45 5.99 -10.72
C LYS A 154 0.52 6.37 -9.24
N PHE A 155 0.74 5.39 -8.38
CA PHE A 155 0.92 5.60 -6.95
C PHE A 155 2.10 6.53 -6.63
N HIS A 156 3.28 6.25 -7.20
CA HIS A 156 4.45 7.13 -6.98
C HIS A 156 4.21 8.55 -7.53
N VAL A 157 3.53 8.69 -8.67
CA VAL A 157 3.16 10.00 -9.23
C VAL A 157 2.25 10.77 -8.27
N GLU A 158 1.24 10.13 -7.70
CA GLU A 158 0.34 10.75 -6.72
C GLU A 158 1.10 11.15 -5.44
N SER A 159 1.99 10.29 -4.97
CA SER A 159 2.84 10.59 -3.80
C SER A 159 3.75 11.78 -4.05
N VAL A 160 4.39 11.86 -5.23
CA VAL A 160 5.20 13.00 -5.66
C VAL A 160 4.34 14.27 -5.69
N PHE A 161 3.15 14.22 -6.29
CA PHE A 161 2.25 15.38 -6.36
C PHE A 161 1.87 15.86 -4.97
N ARG A 162 1.52 14.95 -4.07
CA ARG A 162 1.18 15.26 -2.69
C ARG A 162 2.35 15.92 -1.95
N LYS A 163 3.54 15.33 -1.98
CA LYS A 163 4.74 15.82 -1.29
C LYS A 163 5.22 17.17 -1.83
N LEU A 164 5.05 17.42 -3.11
CA LEU A 164 5.37 18.69 -3.74
C LEU A 164 4.22 19.71 -3.67
N GLY A 165 3.03 19.31 -3.20
CA GLY A 165 1.85 20.14 -3.21
C GLY A 165 1.41 20.52 -4.62
N ALA A 166 1.66 19.64 -5.60
CA ALA A 166 1.33 19.85 -7.01
C ALA A 166 -0.03 19.24 -7.36
N ARG A 167 -0.77 19.89 -8.25
CA ARG A 167 -2.07 19.41 -8.75
C ARG A 167 -1.97 18.85 -10.17
N THR A 168 -0.90 19.20 -10.88
CA THR A 168 -0.68 18.78 -12.26
C THR A 168 0.75 18.26 -12.42
N ARG A 169 0.96 17.47 -13.48
CA ARG A 169 2.28 16.96 -13.85
C ARG A 169 3.29 18.08 -14.06
N THR A 170 2.91 19.12 -14.80
CA THR A 170 3.78 20.27 -15.09
C THR A 170 4.15 21.01 -13.81
N GLU A 171 3.19 21.18 -12.92
CA GLU A 171 3.43 21.81 -11.62
C GLU A 171 4.36 20.97 -10.73
N ALA A 172 4.23 19.64 -10.74
CA ALA A 172 5.10 18.76 -10.00
C ALA A 172 6.55 18.85 -10.48
N VAL A 173 6.76 18.87 -11.79
CA VAL A 173 8.09 19.04 -12.40
C VAL A 173 8.67 20.40 -12.04
N ALA A 174 7.92 21.48 -12.16
CA ALA A 174 8.37 22.84 -11.82
C ALA A 174 8.78 22.93 -10.33
N LYS A 175 7.92 22.48 -9.42
CA LYS A 175 8.22 22.48 -7.97
C LYS A 175 9.38 21.56 -7.60
N GLY A 176 9.54 20.43 -8.30
CA GLY A 176 10.68 19.54 -8.10
C GLY A 176 12.01 20.22 -8.46
N PHE A 177 12.05 20.95 -9.56
CA PHE A 177 13.24 21.73 -9.95
C PHE A 177 13.53 22.88 -8.98
N GLU A 178 12.53 23.59 -8.52
CA GLU A 178 12.70 24.65 -7.50
C GLU A 178 13.32 24.07 -6.23
N ARG A 179 12.78 22.94 -5.73
CA ARG A 179 13.26 22.31 -4.50
C ARG A 179 14.70 21.80 -4.63
N GLY A 180 15.07 21.18 -5.74
CA GLY A 180 16.45 20.74 -6.01
C GLY A 180 17.46 21.89 -6.10
N ARG A 181 17.04 23.09 -6.47
CA ARG A 181 17.90 24.28 -6.46
C ARG A 181 18.21 24.79 -5.05
N TYR A 182 17.29 24.63 -4.09
CA TYR A 182 17.53 25.04 -2.70
C TYR A 182 18.46 24.06 -1.95
N GLU A 183 18.43 22.77 -2.25
CA GLU A 183 19.32 21.78 -1.64
C GLU A 183 20.79 21.95 -2.11
N THR A 184 21.02 22.53 -3.28
CA THR A 184 22.37 22.77 -3.83
C THR A 184 23.04 24.04 -3.29
N ILE A 185 22.30 24.92 -2.61
CA ILE A 185 22.80 26.20 -2.07
C ILE A 185 23.22 26.08 -0.58
N THR A 186 22.98 24.96 0.05
CA THR A 186 23.25 24.75 1.50
C THR A 186 24.46 23.84 1.76
N LEU A 187 25.43 23.76 0.84
CA LEU A 187 26.75 23.12 1.04
C LEU A 187 27.85 24.17 1.07
#